data_e84c3c02df8237a03c060528ebb02295
#
_entry.id   e84c3c02df8237a03c060528ebb02295
#
_cell.length_a   1.000
_cell.length_b   1.000
_cell.length_c   1.000
_cell.angle_alpha   90.00
_cell.angle_beta   90.00
_cell.angle_gamma   90.00
#
_symmetry.space_group_name_H-M   'P 1'
#
loop_
_entity.id
_entity.type
_entity.pdbx_description
1 polymer ?
#
loop_
_entity_poly.entity_id
_entity_poly.type
_entity_poly.pdbx_seq_one_letter_code
_entity_poly.pdbx_strand_id
1 'polypeptide(L)'
;MIFVEIKRDEVEKEVNRLQNIKLKRHDKMKQKNSILIAKKVVKISFVCEQFSLLGKNEKSMFLSFSDSFKYFENKEDSRFSLDIEAIEVLSGKQCFPFGQKVAAHVWGIFNTNCFEAGVYNNLSRVNHSCDPNAEFVWNNEKNTQDLRYSVPFVQTT
;
A
#
# COMPACT_ATOMS: atom_id res chain seq x y z
N MET A 1 7.75 -6.12 -11.69
CA MET A 1 7.44 -6.45 -10.29
C MET A 1 8.05 -5.36 -9.43
N ILE A 2 7.23 -4.62 -8.68
CA ILE A 2 7.71 -3.61 -7.71
C ILE A 2 7.82 -4.37 -6.39
N PHE A 3 9.03 -4.76 -5.99
CA PHE A 3 9.28 -5.42 -4.71
C PHE A 3 9.30 -4.40 -3.58
N VAL A 4 8.56 -4.71 -2.55
CA VAL A 4 8.50 -3.96 -1.30
C VAL A 4 9.07 -4.84 -0.17
N GLU A 5 10.38 -4.85 -0.01
CA GLU A 5 10.99 -5.35 1.21
C GLU A 5 11.10 -4.20 2.21
N ILE A 6 10.16 -4.16 3.16
CA ILE A 6 10.18 -3.15 4.22
C ILE A 6 11.35 -3.50 5.16
N LYS A 7 12.21 -2.53 5.48
CA LYS A 7 13.19 -2.65 6.57
C LYS A 7 12.42 -2.79 7.90
N ARG A 8 12.02 -4.02 8.20
CA ARG A 8 11.24 -4.38 9.41
C ARG A 8 11.91 -3.93 10.69
N ASP A 9 13.25 -4.00 10.72
CA ASP A 9 14.04 -3.80 11.93
C ASP A 9 13.95 -2.37 12.50
N GLU A 10 13.85 -1.35 11.66
CA GLU A 10 13.71 0.05 12.12
C GLU A 10 12.32 0.32 12.67
N VAL A 11 11.28 -0.25 12.04
CA VAL A 11 9.89 -0.13 12.52
C VAL A 11 9.71 -0.87 13.83
N GLU A 12 10.27 -2.07 13.97
CA GLU A 12 10.19 -2.86 15.19
C GLU A 12 10.91 -2.18 16.35
N LYS A 13 12.07 -1.58 16.12
CA LYS A 13 12.80 -0.82 17.15
C LYS A 13 11.98 0.35 17.69
N GLU A 14 11.35 1.15 16.82
CA GLU A 14 10.54 2.28 17.24
C GLU A 14 9.23 1.84 17.90
N VAL A 15 8.57 0.79 17.40
CA VAL A 15 7.39 0.19 18.02
C VAL A 15 7.72 -0.32 19.42
N ASN A 16 8.84 -1.04 19.59
CA ASN A 16 9.28 -1.55 20.88
C ASN A 16 9.62 -0.41 21.86
N ARG A 17 10.26 0.66 21.37
CA ARG A 17 10.52 1.87 22.17
C ARG A 17 9.23 2.49 22.71
N LEU A 18 8.22 2.64 21.84
CA LEU A 18 6.92 3.22 22.20
C LEU A 18 6.09 2.32 23.13
N GLN A 19 6.17 0.99 22.97
CA GLN A 19 5.45 0.03 23.82
C GLN A 19 5.99 -0.03 25.25
N ASN A 20 7.26 0.26 25.46
CA ASN A 20 7.92 0.19 26.78
C ASN A 20 7.65 1.40 27.68
N ILE A 21 6.92 2.43 27.20
CA ILE A 21 6.56 3.60 28.00
C ILE A 21 5.35 3.26 28.87
N LYS A 22 5.47 3.34 30.22
CA LYS A 22 4.35 3.16 31.16
C LYS A 22 3.41 4.37 31.13
N LEU A 23 2.19 4.22 30.60
CA LEU A 23 1.23 5.30 30.41
C LEU A 23 -0.11 5.02 31.12
N LYS A 24 -0.86 6.11 31.48
CA LYS A 24 -2.25 6.07 31.98
C LYS A 24 -3.20 5.58 30.88
N ARG A 25 -4.42 5.12 31.25
CA ARG A 25 -5.37 4.49 30.31
C ARG A 25 -5.74 5.35 29.09
N HIS A 26 -5.89 6.66 29.27
CA HIS A 26 -6.15 7.61 28.17
C HIS A 26 -4.95 7.76 27.22
N ASP A 27 -3.75 7.74 27.78
CA ASP A 27 -2.51 7.86 27.01
C ASP A 27 -2.20 6.59 26.22
N LYS A 28 -2.67 5.41 26.68
CA LYS A 28 -2.53 4.14 25.96
C LYS A 28 -3.24 4.14 24.61
N MET A 29 -4.40 4.80 24.51
CA MET A 29 -5.14 4.88 23.25
C MET A 29 -4.45 5.81 22.25
N LYS A 30 -3.96 6.97 22.73
CA LYS A 30 -3.12 7.88 21.92
C LYS A 30 -1.84 7.21 21.45
N GLN A 31 -1.18 6.45 22.34
CA GLN A 31 0.03 5.68 22.03
C GLN A 31 -0.24 4.62 20.96
N LYS A 32 -1.37 3.88 21.05
CA LYS A 32 -1.75 2.89 20.05
C LYS A 32 -1.92 3.52 18.66
N ASN A 33 -2.58 4.67 18.58
CA ASN A 33 -2.73 5.40 17.33
C ASN A 33 -1.38 5.90 16.80
N SER A 34 -0.52 6.45 17.66
CA SER A 34 0.83 6.88 17.26
C SER A 34 1.67 5.74 16.67
N ILE A 35 1.58 4.53 17.24
CA ILE A 35 2.24 3.35 16.72
C ILE A 35 1.69 2.96 15.33
N LEU A 36 0.36 3.01 15.16
CA LEU A 36 -0.28 2.70 13.89
C LEU A 36 0.12 3.71 12.81
N ILE A 37 0.15 5.00 13.16
CA ILE A 37 0.59 6.08 12.26
C ILE A 37 2.06 5.88 11.87
N ALA A 38 2.94 5.59 12.83
CA ALA A 38 4.36 5.32 12.55
C ALA A 38 4.54 4.15 11.57
N LYS A 39 3.80 3.06 11.75
CA LYS A 39 3.81 1.92 10.81
C LYS A 39 3.34 2.32 9.41
N LYS A 40 2.30 3.15 9.31
CA LYS A 40 1.80 3.64 8.02
C LYS A 40 2.80 4.59 7.36
N VAL A 41 3.41 5.51 8.11
CA VAL A 41 4.46 6.40 7.61
C VAL A 41 5.57 5.62 6.92
N VAL A 42 6.06 4.55 7.56
CA VAL A 42 7.11 3.71 6.97
C VAL A 42 6.64 3.03 5.68
N LYS A 43 5.44 2.45 5.68
CA LYS A 43 4.88 1.81 4.48
C LYS A 43 4.71 2.79 3.33
N ILE A 44 4.10 3.95 3.59
CA ILE A 44 3.85 4.99 2.58
C ILE A 44 5.18 5.54 2.05
N SER A 45 6.14 5.82 2.95
CA SER A 45 7.48 6.28 2.56
C SER A 45 8.13 5.30 1.60
N PHE A 46 8.08 4.02 1.93
CA PHE A 46 8.67 2.98 1.10
C PHE A 46 8.00 2.87 -0.27
N VAL A 47 6.67 2.88 -0.35
CA VAL A 47 5.93 2.83 -1.62
C VAL A 47 6.27 4.06 -2.49
N CYS A 48 6.33 5.25 -1.88
CA CYS A 48 6.72 6.48 -2.58
C CYS A 48 8.18 6.43 -3.05
N GLU A 49 9.08 5.88 -2.25
CA GLU A 49 10.49 5.68 -2.63
C GLU A 49 10.58 4.74 -3.85
N GLN A 50 9.91 3.59 -3.81
CA GLN A 50 9.88 2.68 -4.95
C GLN A 50 9.29 3.34 -6.20
N PHE A 51 8.20 4.10 -6.05
CA PHE A 51 7.64 4.88 -7.14
C PHE A 51 8.66 5.90 -7.69
N SER A 52 9.46 6.53 -6.84
CA SER A 52 10.47 7.50 -7.29
C SER A 52 11.55 6.88 -8.18
N LEU A 53 11.88 5.61 -7.94
CA LEU A 53 12.89 4.84 -8.67
C LEU A 53 12.41 4.32 -10.03
N LEU A 54 11.08 4.30 -10.28
CA LEU A 54 10.53 3.86 -11.55
C LEU A 54 10.98 4.76 -12.71
N GLY A 55 11.21 4.17 -13.88
CA GLY A 55 11.42 4.88 -15.12
C GLY A 55 10.17 5.65 -15.58
N LYS A 56 10.34 6.57 -16.52
CA LYS A 56 9.24 7.44 -17.01
C LYS A 56 8.01 6.64 -17.49
N ASN A 57 8.23 5.59 -18.27
CA ASN A 57 7.16 4.75 -18.82
C ASN A 57 6.45 3.96 -17.72
N GLU A 58 7.20 3.43 -16.76
CA GLU A 58 6.68 2.68 -15.62
C GLU A 58 5.87 3.59 -14.68
N LYS A 59 6.33 4.82 -14.42
CA LYS A 59 5.57 5.84 -13.68
C LYS A 59 4.25 6.15 -14.37
N SER A 60 4.28 6.37 -15.69
CA SER A 60 3.06 6.63 -16.45
C SER A 60 2.07 5.48 -16.41
N MET A 61 2.58 4.26 -16.51
CA MET A 61 1.78 3.04 -16.38
C MET A 61 1.19 2.90 -14.99
N PHE A 62 1.99 3.08 -13.93
CA PHE A 62 1.51 3.03 -12.55
C PHE A 62 0.40 4.05 -12.30
N LEU A 63 0.60 5.31 -12.74
CA LEU A 63 -0.38 6.38 -12.57
C LEU A 63 -1.67 6.17 -13.42
N SER A 64 -1.67 5.22 -14.35
CA SER A 64 -2.87 4.84 -15.11
C SER A 64 -3.78 3.85 -14.39
N PHE A 65 -3.34 3.28 -13.26
CA PHE A 65 -4.16 2.39 -12.45
C PHE A 65 -5.21 3.16 -11.63
N SER A 66 -6.26 2.46 -11.25
CA SER A 66 -7.34 3.03 -10.43
C SER A 66 -6.84 3.42 -9.04
N ASP A 67 -7.34 4.54 -8.54
CA ASP A 67 -7.24 4.98 -7.15
C ASP A 67 -8.66 5.01 -6.55
N SER A 68 -9.08 3.91 -5.93
CA SER A 68 -10.41 3.82 -5.33
C SER A 68 -10.52 4.50 -3.97
N PHE A 69 -9.38 4.74 -3.31
CA PHE A 69 -9.37 5.36 -1.98
C PHE A 69 -9.45 6.88 -2.04
N LYS A 70 -8.82 7.51 -3.04
CA LYS A 70 -8.81 8.96 -3.23
C LYS A 70 -8.57 9.72 -1.92
N TYR A 71 -7.52 9.34 -1.18
CA TYR A 71 -7.24 9.86 0.17
C TYR A 71 -7.19 11.37 0.25
N PHE A 72 -6.71 12.05 -0.78
CA PHE A 72 -6.61 13.51 -0.79
C PHE A 72 -7.98 14.18 -0.90
N GLU A 73 -8.88 13.63 -1.70
CA GLU A 73 -10.26 14.12 -1.85
C GLU A 73 -11.14 13.75 -0.67
N ASN A 74 -10.89 12.60 -0.04
CA ASN A 74 -11.67 12.05 1.07
C ASN A 74 -11.02 12.29 2.45
N LYS A 75 -10.24 13.36 2.60
CA LYS A 75 -9.48 13.63 3.82
C LYS A 75 -10.32 13.80 5.09
N GLU A 76 -11.58 14.15 4.95
CA GLU A 76 -12.53 14.27 6.07
C GLU A 76 -13.17 12.91 6.47
N ASP A 77 -12.93 11.84 5.71
CA ASP A 77 -13.48 10.53 6.02
C ASP A 77 -12.66 9.85 7.14
N SER A 78 -13.33 9.64 8.28
CA SER A 78 -12.70 9.03 9.47
C SER A 78 -12.12 7.64 9.24
N ARG A 79 -12.61 6.90 8.23
CA ARG A 79 -12.08 5.58 7.86
C ARG A 79 -10.63 5.66 7.38
N PHE A 80 -10.23 6.80 6.84
CA PHE A 80 -8.90 7.03 6.29
C PHE A 80 -8.01 7.88 7.19
N SER A 81 -8.48 8.25 8.38
CA SER A 81 -7.80 9.20 9.28
C SER A 81 -6.33 8.85 9.55
N LEU A 82 -6.03 7.57 9.79
CA LEU A 82 -4.65 7.13 10.05
C LEU A 82 -3.74 7.21 8.81
N ASP A 83 -4.28 6.96 7.61
CA ASP A 83 -3.53 7.09 6.36
C ASP A 83 -3.26 8.56 6.05
N ILE A 84 -4.27 9.40 6.23
CA ILE A 84 -4.19 10.84 5.98
C ILE A 84 -3.18 11.47 6.93
N GLU A 85 -3.26 11.19 8.24
CA GLU A 85 -2.32 11.69 9.22
C GLU A 85 -0.88 11.22 8.93
N ALA A 86 -0.71 9.97 8.51
CA ALA A 86 0.60 9.45 8.12
C ALA A 86 1.16 10.17 6.88
N ILE A 87 0.31 10.47 5.87
CA ILE A 87 0.69 11.22 4.68
C ILE A 87 1.08 12.66 5.04
N GLU A 88 0.35 13.30 5.95
CA GLU A 88 0.64 14.65 6.43
C GLU A 88 1.98 14.72 7.15
N VAL A 89 2.21 13.80 8.10
CA VAL A 89 3.47 13.68 8.83
C VAL A 89 4.65 13.49 7.88
N LEU A 90 4.46 12.64 6.85
CA LEU A 90 5.51 12.33 5.89
C LEU A 90 5.80 13.52 4.96
N SER A 91 4.76 14.15 4.44
CA SER A 91 4.88 15.30 3.51
C SER A 91 5.44 16.55 4.17
N GLY A 92 5.38 16.66 5.50
CA GLY A 92 6.02 17.73 6.28
C GLY A 92 7.54 17.55 6.48
N LYS A 93 8.11 16.40 6.10
CA LYS A 93 9.55 16.15 6.24
C LYS A 93 10.31 16.70 5.04
N GLN A 94 11.37 17.49 5.30
CA GLN A 94 12.19 18.09 4.23
C GLN A 94 12.85 17.07 3.28
N CYS A 95 13.15 15.87 3.78
CA CYS A 95 13.76 14.80 2.98
C CYS A 95 12.77 14.03 2.12
N PHE A 96 11.46 14.26 2.27
CA PHE A 96 10.45 13.54 1.50
C PHE A 96 10.15 14.31 0.18
N PRO A 97 10.38 13.69 -0.98
CA PRO A 97 10.39 14.40 -2.27
C PRO A 97 8.98 14.71 -2.83
N PHE A 98 7.92 14.23 -2.17
CA PHE A 98 6.56 14.34 -2.69
C PHE A 98 5.70 15.26 -1.81
N GLY A 99 4.90 16.12 -2.47
CA GLY A 99 3.81 16.82 -1.78
C GLY A 99 2.69 15.85 -1.40
N GLN A 100 1.86 16.28 -0.43
CA GLN A 100 0.76 15.49 0.14
C GLN A 100 -0.16 14.86 -0.93
N LYS A 101 -0.52 15.63 -1.96
CA LYS A 101 -1.41 15.16 -3.04
C LYS A 101 -0.81 13.99 -3.81
N VAL A 102 0.47 14.06 -4.15
CA VAL A 102 1.16 12.99 -4.89
C VAL A 102 1.32 11.76 -4.03
N ALA A 103 1.73 11.92 -2.77
CA ALA A 103 1.88 10.81 -1.82
C ALA A 103 0.54 10.10 -1.59
N ALA A 104 -0.55 10.85 -1.42
CA ALA A 104 -1.89 10.31 -1.25
C ALA A 104 -2.34 9.50 -2.48
N HIS A 105 -2.08 10.02 -3.68
CA HIS A 105 -2.45 9.35 -4.92
C HIS A 105 -1.63 8.06 -5.15
N VAL A 106 -0.32 8.11 -4.97
CA VAL A 106 0.55 6.93 -5.07
C VAL A 106 0.14 5.85 -4.07
N TRP A 107 -0.15 6.25 -2.82
CA TRP A 107 -0.63 5.32 -1.79
C TRP A 107 -2.01 4.74 -2.11
N GLY A 108 -2.93 5.54 -2.65
CA GLY A 108 -4.25 5.11 -3.07
C GLY A 108 -4.21 4.10 -4.21
N ILE A 109 -3.40 4.35 -5.25
CA ILE A 109 -3.17 3.42 -6.34
C ILE A 109 -2.58 2.10 -5.80
N PHE A 110 -1.56 2.19 -4.94
CA PHE A 110 -0.96 1.00 -4.35
C PHE A 110 -1.99 0.16 -3.60
N ASN A 111 -2.75 0.74 -2.68
CA ASN A 111 -3.75 0.01 -1.91
C ASN A 111 -4.90 -0.56 -2.75
N THR A 112 -5.25 0.10 -3.87
CA THR A 112 -6.30 -0.39 -4.77
C THR A 112 -5.82 -1.59 -5.59
N ASN A 113 -4.54 -1.64 -5.96
CA ASN A 113 -4.03 -2.56 -6.98
C ASN A 113 -2.97 -3.53 -6.45
N CYS A 114 -2.69 -3.50 -5.13
CA CYS A 114 -1.68 -4.38 -4.53
C CYS A 114 -2.25 -5.77 -4.30
N PHE A 115 -1.53 -6.78 -4.80
CA PHE A 115 -1.76 -8.19 -4.52
C PHE A 115 -0.60 -8.70 -3.67
N GLU A 116 -0.89 -9.21 -2.46
CA GLU A 116 0.11 -9.65 -1.49
C GLU A 116 1.18 -8.57 -1.20
N ALA A 117 2.30 -8.61 -1.92
CA ALA A 117 3.44 -7.72 -1.68
C ALA A 117 3.76 -6.78 -2.85
N GLY A 118 2.91 -6.70 -3.90
CA GLY A 118 3.24 -5.89 -5.05
C GLY A 118 2.07 -5.47 -5.94
N VAL A 119 2.35 -4.52 -6.84
CA VAL A 119 1.44 -4.10 -7.91
C VAL A 119 1.93 -4.72 -9.21
N TYR A 120 1.08 -5.49 -9.85
CA TYR A 120 1.39 -6.22 -11.07
C TYR A 120 0.63 -5.63 -12.25
N ASN A 121 1.32 -5.29 -13.34
CA ASN A 121 0.72 -4.61 -14.49
C ASN A 121 -0.55 -5.28 -15.01
N ASN A 122 -0.52 -6.58 -15.24
CA ASN A 122 -1.65 -7.30 -15.81
C ASN A 122 -2.71 -7.64 -14.75
N LEU A 123 -2.29 -8.13 -13.57
CA LEU A 123 -3.21 -8.54 -12.51
C LEU A 123 -3.99 -7.37 -11.92
N SER A 124 -3.37 -6.19 -11.80
CA SER A 124 -4.03 -4.98 -11.31
C SER A 124 -5.15 -4.47 -12.23
N ARG A 125 -5.33 -5.06 -13.40
CA ARG A 125 -6.41 -4.76 -14.35
C ARG A 125 -7.55 -5.79 -14.31
N VAL A 126 -7.40 -6.85 -13.51
CA VAL A 126 -8.43 -7.89 -13.33
C VAL A 126 -9.43 -7.43 -12.27
N ASN A 127 -10.70 -7.39 -12.62
CA ASN A 127 -11.77 -7.02 -11.71
C ASN A 127 -12.11 -8.16 -10.74
N HIS A 128 -12.58 -7.78 -9.55
CA HIS A 128 -13.13 -8.73 -8.60
C HIS A 128 -14.43 -9.36 -9.13
N SER A 129 -14.61 -10.68 -8.88
CA SER A 129 -15.88 -11.39 -9.00
C SER A 129 -16.17 -12.14 -7.71
N CYS A 130 -17.42 -12.10 -7.24
CA CYS A 130 -17.85 -12.88 -6.08
C CYS A 130 -18.10 -14.37 -6.43
N ASP A 131 -18.19 -14.67 -7.73
CA ASP A 131 -18.20 -16.03 -8.28
C ASP A 131 -17.08 -16.15 -9.32
N PRO A 132 -15.83 -16.29 -8.87
CA PRO A 132 -14.68 -16.22 -9.74
C PRO A 132 -14.51 -17.53 -10.53
N ASN A 133 -14.22 -17.39 -11.83
CA ASN A 133 -13.79 -18.50 -12.68
C ASN A 133 -12.26 -18.59 -12.83
N ALA A 134 -11.54 -17.76 -12.10
CA ALA A 134 -10.09 -17.76 -12.06
C ALA A 134 -9.58 -17.38 -10.66
N GLU A 135 -8.41 -17.86 -10.32
CA GLU A 135 -7.74 -17.59 -9.05
C GLU A 135 -6.29 -17.14 -9.26
N PHE A 136 -5.76 -16.39 -8.31
CA PHE A 136 -4.35 -16.02 -8.27
C PHE A 136 -3.56 -17.10 -7.53
N VAL A 137 -2.52 -17.64 -8.17
CA VAL A 137 -1.64 -18.65 -7.58
C VAL A 137 -0.20 -18.16 -7.63
N TRP A 138 0.48 -18.21 -6.49
CA TRP A 138 1.90 -17.88 -6.44
C TRP A 138 2.74 -18.99 -7.10
N ASN A 139 3.55 -18.60 -8.05
CA ASN A 139 4.51 -19.49 -8.72
C ASN A 139 5.89 -19.29 -8.09
N ASN A 140 6.27 -20.19 -7.20
CA ASN A 140 7.56 -20.13 -6.49
C ASN A 140 8.76 -20.26 -7.43
N GLU A 141 8.65 -21.04 -8.51
CA GLU A 141 9.75 -21.27 -9.44
C GLU A 141 10.10 -20.02 -10.23
N LYS A 142 9.07 -19.28 -10.66
CA LYS A 142 9.21 -18.07 -11.47
C LYS A 142 9.24 -16.79 -10.63
N ASN A 143 8.95 -16.89 -9.33
CA ASN A 143 8.74 -15.75 -8.44
C ASN A 143 7.72 -14.76 -9.02
N THR A 144 6.59 -15.29 -9.53
CA THR A 144 5.52 -14.55 -10.18
C THR A 144 4.16 -14.97 -9.61
N GLN A 145 3.17 -14.11 -9.79
CA GLN A 145 1.78 -14.44 -9.53
C GLN A 145 1.09 -14.74 -10.85
N ASP A 146 0.59 -15.97 -10.98
CA ASP A 146 -0.09 -16.46 -12.17
C ASP A 146 -1.62 -16.40 -11.96
N LEU A 147 -2.36 -16.09 -13.02
CA LEU A 147 -3.81 -16.22 -13.05
C LEU A 147 -4.17 -17.58 -13.63
N ARG A 148 -4.87 -18.41 -12.86
CA ARG A 148 -5.33 -19.74 -13.27
C ARG A 148 -6.85 -19.80 -13.32
N TYR A 149 -7.38 -20.42 -14.34
CA TYR A 149 -8.82 -20.69 -14.41
C TYR A 149 -9.21 -21.79 -13.41
N SER A 150 -10.23 -21.54 -12.64
CA SER A 150 -10.76 -22.48 -11.62
C SER A 150 -11.70 -23.52 -12.24
N VAL A 151 -12.22 -23.26 -13.45
CA VAL A 151 -13.16 -24.14 -14.17
C VAL A 151 -12.55 -24.47 -15.55
N PRO A 152 -12.61 -25.72 -16.01
CA PRO A 152 -12.21 -26.07 -17.37
C PRO A 152 -13.02 -25.23 -18.37
N PHE A 153 -12.32 -24.62 -19.32
CA PHE A 153 -12.95 -23.87 -20.41
C PHE A 153 -13.79 -24.84 -21.22
N VAL A 154 -15.11 -24.87 -21.02
CA VAL A 154 -16.02 -25.62 -21.89
C VAL A 154 -16.17 -24.81 -23.17
N GLN A 155 -15.47 -25.20 -24.23
CA GLN A 155 -15.77 -24.69 -25.57
C GLN A 155 -17.20 -25.10 -25.91
N THR A 156 -18.12 -24.16 -25.88
CA THR A 156 -19.41 -24.33 -26.52
C THR A 156 -19.19 -24.27 -28.03
N THR A 157 -19.26 -25.45 -28.67
CA THR A 157 -19.32 -25.62 -30.12
C THR A 157 -20.63 -25.05 -30.66
#